data_92c6ec7edaf04b49ca9696cd0d1428d9
#
_entry.id   92c6ec7edaf04b49ca9696cd0d1428d9
#
_cell.length_a   1.000
_cell.length_b   1.000
_cell.length_c   1.000
_cell.angle_alpha   90.00
_cell.angle_beta   90.00
_cell.angle_gamma   90.00
#
_symmetry.space_group_name_H-M   'P 1'
#
loop_
_entity.id
_entity.type
_entity.pdbx_description
1 polymer ?
#
loop_
_entity_poly.entity_id
_entity_poly.type
_entity_poly.pdbx_seq_one_letter_code
_entity_poly.pdbx_strand_id
1 'polypeptide(L)'
;MVSLTDPRRAAETTSAARQSSLRASNLSLVARTVCASPEPISRASVAKRTSMTRSTASRLADDLVAAGLLDELERAGTTGPGRPATPLVAGGGVAALGLQVNAGFLAARVVSLRGDVIGEHIEVDDLVGSPPVPTLERLAAIARDVLDGMPSGVRLVGGGLALPGVVSTDTGTLLLAPNLGWADLRPVEHLPGDLLPAGAGVLRVGNEADLAARTVAEETPGRPGPVRDFVYLSGEIGIGGAVVLDGRVMTGQHGWAGEIGHVTVDPDRPACPCGSTGCLERYAGRHAILDAAGMDRDSTAADIATAAASGDARATEALGRAARALGIAVAGVLNVLDIPAVVLGGHLGQIADLLRPELERQLRTRVMSARWAAPTIVPAPVDLAPGATGAAMLELSLVLD
;
A
#
# COMPACT_ATOMS: atom_id res chain seq x y z
N MET A 1 -48.42 -21.80 -21.67
CA MET A 1 -47.30 -22.62 -22.20
C MET A 1 -46.13 -22.47 -21.23
N VAL A 2 -45.94 -23.44 -20.34
CA VAL A 2 -44.80 -23.45 -19.40
C VAL A 2 -43.64 -24.12 -20.12
N SER A 3 -42.59 -23.37 -20.41
CA SER A 3 -41.38 -23.92 -21.03
C SER A 3 -40.64 -24.75 -19.96
N LEU A 4 -40.70 -26.06 -20.08
CA LEU A 4 -39.89 -27.00 -19.29
C LEU A 4 -38.44 -26.89 -19.75
N THR A 5 -37.60 -26.24 -18.98
CA THR A 5 -36.13 -26.26 -19.14
C THR A 5 -35.66 -27.71 -18.92
N ASP A 6 -35.01 -28.29 -19.94
CA ASP A 6 -34.45 -29.63 -19.92
C ASP A 6 -33.45 -29.78 -18.74
N PRO A 7 -33.68 -30.70 -17.80
CA PRO A 7 -32.82 -30.91 -16.63
C PRO A 7 -31.39 -31.35 -17.00
N ARG A 8 -31.17 -31.90 -18.19
CA ARG A 8 -29.85 -32.27 -18.70
C ARG A 8 -29.01 -31.01 -19.05
N ARG A 9 -29.65 -29.99 -19.65
CA ARG A 9 -28.99 -28.70 -19.94
C ARG A 9 -28.62 -27.91 -18.67
N ALA A 10 -29.44 -27.98 -17.63
CA ALA A 10 -29.16 -27.39 -16.33
C ALA A 10 -28.01 -28.11 -15.62
N ALA A 11 -27.89 -29.41 -15.70
CA ALA A 11 -26.81 -30.21 -15.13
C ALA A 11 -25.47 -29.97 -15.86
N GLU A 12 -25.48 -29.87 -17.20
CA GLU A 12 -24.30 -29.58 -18.02
C GLU A 12 -23.75 -28.16 -17.76
N THR A 13 -24.64 -27.14 -17.66
CA THR A 13 -24.23 -25.77 -17.30
C THR A 13 -23.67 -25.70 -15.89
N THR A 14 -24.21 -26.43 -14.94
CA THR A 14 -23.69 -26.50 -13.56
C THR A 14 -22.31 -27.20 -13.50
N SER A 15 -22.11 -28.26 -14.30
CA SER A 15 -20.81 -28.96 -14.38
C SER A 15 -19.75 -28.12 -15.06
N ALA A 16 -20.07 -27.44 -16.15
CA ALA A 16 -19.14 -26.54 -16.86
C ALA A 16 -18.74 -25.34 -15.97
N ALA A 17 -19.70 -24.74 -15.25
CA ALA A 17 -19.45 -23.68 -14.31
C ALA A 17 -18.53 -24.12 -13.14
N ARG A 18 -18.70 -25.32 -12.61
CA ARG A 18 -17.81 -25.88 -11.57
C ARG A 18 -16.41 -26.17 -12.10
N GLN A 19 -16.28 -26.68 -13.32
CA GLN A 19 -14.96 -26.92 -13.93
C GLN A 19 -14.21 -25.61 -14.22
N SER A 20 -14.89 -24.58 -14.71
CA SER A 20 -14.28 -23.25 -14.92
C SER A 20 -13.83 -22.61 -13.61
N SER A 21 -14.62 -22.68 -12.55
CA SER A 21 -14.28 -22.20 -11.22
C SER A 21 -13.07 -22.94 -10.63
N LEU A 22 -13.02 -24.26 -10.73
CA LEU A 22 -11.88 -25.07 -10.29
C LEU A 22 -10.62 -24.74 -11.09
N ARG A 23 -10.73 -24.49 -12.40
CA ARG A 23 -9.58 -24.09 -13.22
C ARG A 23 -9.07 -22.72 -12.81
N ALA A 24 -9.95 -21.73 -12.60
CA ALA A 24 -9.58 -20.40 -12.12
C ALA A 24 -8.86 -20.47 -10.77
N SER A 25 -9.41 -21.21 -9.80
CA SER A 25 -8.77 -21.41 -8.50
C SER A 25 -7.39 -22.08 -8.60
N ASN A 26 -7.22 -23.02 -9.52
CA ASN A 26 -5.94 -23.69 -9.74
C ASN A 26 -4.92 -22.76 -10.42
N LEU A 27 -5.33 -21.91 -11.37
CA LEU A 27 -4.48 -20.89 -11.99
C LEU A 27 -3.99 -19.89 -10.94
N SER A 28 -4.92 -19.36 -10.11
CA SER A 28 -4.63 -18.50 -8.99
C SER A 28 -3.61 -19.13 -8.01
N LEU A 29 -3.83 -20.40 -7.63
CA LEU A 29 -2.91 -21.11 -6.73
C LEU A 29 -1.51 -21.26 -7.33
N VAL A 30 -1.37 -21.55 -8.63
CA VAL A 30 -0.07 -21.62 -9.31
C VAL A 30 0.58 -20.25 -9.38
N ALA A 31 -0.15 -19.22 -9.80
CA ALA A 31 0.34 -17.83 -9.88
C ALA A 31 0.86 -17.35 -8.52
N ARG A 32 0.04 -17.46 -7.47
CA ARG A 32 0.44 -17.10 -6.10
C ARG A 32 1.65 -17.89 -5.60
N THR A 33 1.72 -19.19 -5.90
CA THR A 33 2.87 -20.03 -5.49
C THR A 33 4.18 -19.56 -6.12
N VAL A 34 4.14 -19.08 -7.36
CA VAL A 34 5.31 -18.53 -8.04
C VAL A 34 5.64 -17.14 -7.53
N CYS A 35 4.65 -16.23 -7.49
CA CYS A 35 4.85 -14.83 -7.04
C CYS A 35 5.33 -14.75 -5.57
N ALA A 36 4.83 -15.63 -4.69
CA ALA A 36 5.26 -15.68 -3.29
C ALA A 36 6.66 -16.30 -3.08
N SER A 37 7.27 -16.89 -4.13
CA SER A 37 8.59 -17.51 -3.98
C SER A 37 9.70 -16.46 -4.03
N PRO A 38 10.61 -16.39 -3.02
CA PRO A 38 11.73 -15.46 -3.04
C PRO A 38 12.74 -15.78 -4.13
N GLU A 39 12.80 -17.06 -4.56
CA GLU A 39 13.71 -17.58 -5.58
C GLU A 39 12.93 -18.13 -6.77
N PRO A 40 13.50 -18.08 -7.99
CA PRO A 40 12.91 -18.71 -9.16
C PRO A 40 12.55 -20.17 -8.91
N ILE A 41 11.34 -20.59 -9.25
CA ILE A 41 10.80 -21.88 -8.87
C ILE A 41 10.54 -22.79 -10.08
N SER A 42 10.91 -24.07 -10.01
CA SER A 42 10.65 -25.02 -11.09
C SER A 42 9.18 -25.48 -11.12
N ARG A 43 8.69 -25.87 -12.33
CA ARG A 43 7.35 -26.47 -12.48
C ARG A 43 7.15 -27.70 -11.58
N ALA A 44 8.20 -28.49 -11.34
CA ALA A 44 8.14 -29.63 -10.42
C ALA A 44 7.94 -29.21 -8.96
N SER A 45 8.59 -28.09 -8.55
CA SER A 45 8.41 -27.51 -7.21
C SER A 45 7.02 -26.90 -7.05
N VAL A 46 6.50 -26.23 -8.10
CA VAL A 46 5.11 -25.74 -8.11
C VAL A 46 4.15 -26.91 -7.92
N ALA A 47 4.27 -27.99 -8.69
CA ALA A 47 3.44 -29.17 -8.56
C ALA A 47 3.45 -29.76 -7.13
N LYS A 48 4.64 -29.82 -6.50
CA LYS A 48 4.80 -30.28 -5.12
C LYS A 48 4.12 -29.34 -4.11
N ARG A 49 4.32 -28.02 -4.22
CA ARG A 49 3.75 -27.03 -3.28
C ARG A 49 2.23 -26.91 -3.40
N THR A 50 1.68 -27.10 -4.61
CA THR A 50 0.24 -27.01 -4.88
C THR A 50 -0.48 -28.36 -4.76
N SER A 51 0.24 -29.46 -4.48
CA SER A 51 -0.29 -30.83 -4.45
C SER A 51 -0.95 -31.27 -5.78
N MET A 52 -0.50 -30.68 -6.90
CA MET A 52 -0.97 -31.02 -8.25
C MET A 52 -0.07 -32.07 -8.93
N THR A 53 -0.60 -32.73 -9.96
CA THR A 53 0.24 -33.53 -10.84
C THR A 53 1.21 -32.64 -11.62
N ARG A 54 2.38 -33.15 -12.00
CA ARG A 54 3.36 -32.40 -12.82
C ARG A 54 2.77 -31.90 -14.13
N SER A 55 1.96 -32.73 -14.78
CA SER A 55 1.30 -32.38 -16.05
C SER A 55 0.29 -31.24 -15.87
N THR A 56 -0.51 -31.26 -14.79
CA THR A 56 -1.46 -30.18 -14.48
C THR A 56 -0.73 -28.87 -14.19
N ALA A 57 0.26 -28.90 -13.31
CA ALA A 57 1.02 -27.70 -12.95
C ALA A 57 1.76 -27.11 -14.17
N SER A 58 2.36 -27.96 -15.04
CA SER A 58 3.00 -27.48 -16.27
C SER A 58 2.02 -26.77 -17.19
N ARG A 59 0.88 -27.38 -17.48
CA ARG A 59 -0.12 -26.76 -18.36
C ARG A 59 -0.66 -25.44 -17.82
N LEU A 60 -0.94 -25.35 -16.51
CA LEU A 60 -1.38 -24.10 -15.88
C LEU A 60 -0.27 -23.03 -15.90
N ALA A 61 0.98 -23.43 -15.70
CA ALA A 61 2.11 -22.52 -15.84
C ALA A 61 2.25 -22.00 -17.29
N ASP A 62 2.07 -22.86 -18.29
CA ASP A 62 2.09 -22.48 -19.72
C ASP A 62 0.97 -21.45 -20.03
N ASP A 63 -0.25 -21.68 -19.49
CA ASP A 63 -1.35 -20.75 -19.62
C ASP A 63 -1.02 -19.37 -19.00
N LEU A 64 -0.39 -19.35 -17.82
CA LEU A 64 0.01 -18.12 -17.12
C LEU A 64 1.17 -17.39 -17.80
N VAL A 65 2.11 -18.12 -18.37
CA VAL A 65 3.20 -17.55 -19.19
C VAL A 65 2.62 -16.91 -20.46
N ALA A 66 1.71 -17.60 -21.15
CA ALA A 66 1.05 -17.06 -22.33
C ALA A 66 0.20 -15.81 -22.02
N ALA A 67 -0.31 -15.70 -20.79
CA ALA A 67 -1.04 -14.52 -20.31
C ALA A 67 -0.12 -13.37 -19.81
N GLY A 68 1.20 -13.56 -19.77
CA GLY A 68 2.17 -12.59 -19.26
C GLY A 68 2.19 -12.44 -17.74
N LEU A 69 1.51 -13.34 -17.01
CA LEU A 69 1.49 -13.36 -15.54
C LEU A 69 2.72 -14.04 -14.95
N LEU A 70 3.33 -14.94 -15.68
CA LEU A 70 4.59 -15.59 -15.32
C LEU A 70 5.57 -15.47 -16.47
N ASP A 71 6.86 -15.50 -16.15
CA ASP A 71 7.95 -15.59 -17.12
C ASP A 71 8.82 -16.81 -16.84
N GLU A 72 9.42 -17.33 -17.90
CA GLU A 72 10.46 -18.34 -17.85
C GLU A 72 11.82 -17.67 -17.93
N LEU A 73 12.68 -17.94 -16.96
CA LEU A 73 14.07 -17.48 -17.02
C LEU A 73 14.88 -18.36 -17.98
N GLU A 74 15.83 -17.73 -18.70
CA GLU A 74 16.80 -18.47 -19.49
C GLU A 74 17.59 -19.44 -18.62
N ARG A 75 17.93 -20.59 -19.20
CA ARG A 75 18.65 -21.68 -18.49
C ARG A 75 20.03 -21.23 -18.10
N ALA A 76 20.31 -21.11 -16.80
CA ALA A 76 21.69 -21.08 -16.34
C ALA A 76 22.32 -22.41 -16.68
N GLY A 77 23.44 -22.37 -17.44
CA GLY A 77 24.17 -23.57 -17.87
C GLY A 77 24.61 -24.41 -16.67
N THR A 78 23.85 -25.46 -16.34
CA THR A 78 24.23 -26.44 -15.32
C THR A 78 24.91 -27.65 -15.97
N THR A 79 26.13 -27.93 -15.54
CA THR A 79 26.98 -29.07 -15.95
C THR A 79 26.59 -30.39 -15.25
N GLY A 80 25.28 -30.62 -14.94
CA GLY A 80 24.80 -31.83 -14.26
C GLY A 80 24.01 -32.78 -15.18
N PRO A 81 23.93 -34.10 -14.90
CA PRO A 81 23.11 -35.05 -15.64
C PRO A 81 21.63 -34.82 -15.35
N GLY A 82 20.85 -34.39 -16.37
CA GLY A 82 19.41 -34.15 -16.35
C GLY A 82 19.05 -32.99 -17.27
N ARG A 83 17.81 -33.01 -17.83
CA ARG A 83 17.30 -31.86 -18.59
C ARG A 83 17.08 -30.68 -17.62
N PRO A 84 17.82 -29.55 -17.73
CA PRO A 84 17.68 -28.41 -16.82
C PRO A 84 16.23 -27.91 -16.81
N ALA A 85 15.66 -27.72 -15.62
CA ALA A 85 14.34 -27.15 -15.49
C ALA A 85 14.40 -25.64 -15.83
N THR A 86 13.44 -25.13 -16.60
CA THR A 86 13.25 -23.69 -16.83
C THR A 86 12.54 -23.11 -15.61
N PRO A 87 13.18 -22.22 -14.83
CA PRO A 87 12.54 -21.63 -13.64
C PRO A 87 11.45 -20.63 -14.04
N LEU A 88 10.42 -20.55 -13.20
CA LEU A 88 9.32 -19.58 -13.28
C LEU A 88 9.53 -18.45 -12.28
N VAL A 89 9.18 -17.25 -12.70
CA VAL A 89 9.13 -16.01 -11.88
C VAL A 89 7.85 -15.25 -12.18
N ALA A 90 7.53 -14.22 -11.38
CA ALA A 90 6.48 -13.27 -11.71
C ALA A 90 6.74 -12.64 -13.08
N GLY A 91 5.69 -12.50 -13.89
CA GLY A 91 5.80 -12.01 -15.26
C GLY A 91 5.91 -10.48 -15.34
N GLY A 92 6.56 -10.01 -16.41
CA GLY A 92 6.62 -8.58 -16.75
C GLY A 92 5.53 -8.12 -17.72
N GLY A 93 4.65 -9.03 -18.19
CA GLY A 93 3.63 -8.74 -19.21
C GLY A 93 2.37 -8.04 -18.69
N VAL A 94 2.23 -7.88 -17.37
CA VAL A 94 1.08 -7.17 -16.75
C VAL A 94 1.55 -6.14 -15.74
N ALA A 95 0.79 -5.03 -15.66
CA ALA A 95 1.03 -3.93 -14.75
C ALA A 95 -0.29 -3.31 -14.27
N ALA A 96 -0.25 -2.49 -13.24
CA ALA A 96 -1.38 -1.69 -12.78
C ALA A 96 -1.00 -0.22 -12.60
N LEU A 97 -1.97 0.66 -12.79
CA LEU A 97 -1.83 2.09 -12.54
C LEU A 97 -2.09 2.38 -11.07
N GLY A 98 -1.19 3.08 -10.41
CA GLY A 98 -1.38 3.66 -9.10
C GLY A 98 -1.36 5.18 -9.17
N LEU A 99 -2.39 5.80 -8.62
CA LEU A 99 -2.51 7.25 -8.50
C LEU A 99 -2.50 7.64 -7.03
N GLN A 100 -1.97 8.82 -6.71
CA GLN A 100 -2.03 9.36 -5.36
C GLN A 100 -2.24 10.88 -5.42
N VAL A 101 -3.19 11.35 -4.63
CA VAL A 101 -3.25 12.74 -4.19
C VAL A 101 -2.80 12.76 -2.74
N ASN A 102 -1.77 13.52 -2.46
CA ASN A 102 -1.34 13.85 -1.11
C ASN A 102 -1.42 15.37 -0.92
N ALA A 103 -1.42 15.87 0.29
CA ALA A 103 -1.48 17.32 0.52
C ALA A 103 -0.22 18.08 0.03
N GLY A 104 0.87 17.35 -0.26
CA GLY A 104 2.14 17.92 -0.74
C GLY A 104 2.54 17.51 -2.16
N PHE A 105 1.78 16.63 -2.83
CA PHE A 105 2.11 16.17 -4.20
C PHE A 105 0.97 15.44 -4.88
N LEU A 106 1.08 15.33 -6.20
CA LEU A 106 0.34 14.40 -7.05
C LEU A 106 1.31 13.34 -7.58
N ALA A 107 0.87 12.09 -7.68
CA ALA A 107 1.70 11.04 -8.27
C ALA A 107 0.88 10.08 -9.13
N ALA A 108 1.50 9.65 -10.23
CA ALA A 108 1.06 8.53 -11.04
C ALA A 108 2.23 7.55 -11.23
N ARG A 109 1.96 6.27 -11.05
CA ARG A 109 2.92 5.18 -11.24
C ARG A 109 2.28 4.02 -11.99
N VAL A 110 3.08 3.36 -12.81
CA VAL A 110 2.74 2.05 -13.35
C VAL A 110 3.70 1.03 -12.74
N VAL A 111 3.14 0.06 -12.04
CA VAL A 111 3.90 -1.00 -11.35
C VAL A 111 3.65 -2.33 -12.02
N SER A 112 4.71 -3.07 -12.34
CA SER A 112 4.63 -4.43 -12.92
C SER A 112 4.30 -5.47 -11.85
N LEU A 113 3.88 -6.68 -12.27
CA LEU A 113 3.67 -7.80 -11.35
C LEU A 113 4.97 -8.24 -10.64
N ARG A 114 6.14 -7.85 -11.15
CA ARG A 114 7.44 -8.06 -10.47
C ARG A 114 7.70 -7.06 -9.35
N GLY A 115 6.88 -6.02 -9.23
CA GLY A 115 7.06 -4.92 -8.30
C GLY A 115 7.92 -3.77 -8.85
N ASP A 116 8.34 -3.84 -10.13
CA ASP A 116 9.12 -2.77 -10.75
C ASP A 116 8.23 -1.57 -11.08
N VAL A 117 8.67 -0.36 -10.77
CA VAL A 117 8.08 0.88 -11.27
C VAL A 117 8.56 1.07 -12.71
N ILE A 118 7.66 0.88 -13.68
CA ILE A 118 7.96 0.96 -15.11
C ILE A 118 7.57 2.30 -15.76
N GLY A 119 6.89 3.15 -15.02
CA GLY A 119 6.56 4.54 -15.39
C GLY A 119 6.19 5.31 -14.13
N GLU A 120 6.65 6.57 -14.05
CA GLU A 120 6.41 7.41 -12.89
C GLU A 120 6.40 8.88 -13.26
N HIS A 121 5.51 9.64 -12.61
CA HIS A 121 5.55 11.09 -12.54
C HIS A 121 5.06 11.53 -11.16
N ILE A 122 5.86 12.35 -10.49
CA ILE A 122 5.52 12.96 -9.20
C ILE A 122 5.64 14.47 -9.34
N GLU A 123 4.55 15.18 -9.08
CA GLU A 123 4.48 16.64 -9.10
C GLU A 123 4.31 17.17 -7.68
N VAL A 124 5.35 17.81 -7.15
CA VAL A 124 5.33 18.40 -5.80
C VAL A 124 4.62 19.75 -5.86
N ASP A 125 3.61 19.94 -5.01
CA ASP A 125 2.83 21.18 -4.91
C ASP A 125 2.14 21.25 -3.54
N ASP A 126 1.79 22.45 -3.07
CA ASP A 126 0.93 22.63 -1.90
C ASP A 126 -0.54 22.48 -2.32
N LEU A 127 -1.13 21.36 -1.97
CA LEU A 127 -2.52 21.02 -2.27
C LEU A 127 -3.46 21.20 -1.08
N VAL A 128 -3.00 21.81 0.02
CA VAL A 128 -3.84 22.13 1.17
C VAL A 128 -4.96 23.09 0.75
N GLY A 129 -6.22 22.65 0.91
CA GLY A 129 -7.38 23.43 0.50
C GLY A 129 -7.55 23.57 -1.02
N SER A 130 -6.88 22.76 -1.83
CA SER A 130 -7.00 22.80 -3.30
C SER A 130 -8.41 22.41 -3.77
N PRO A 131 -8.90 22.97 -4.90
CA PRO A 131 -10.19 22.58 -5.46
C PRO A 131 -10.12 21.14 -6.02
N PRO A 132 -11.08 20.23 -5.69
CA PRO A 132 -10.95 18.82 -6.02
C PRO A 132 -10.94 18.54 -7.54
N VAL A 133 -11.84 19.14 -8.31
CA VAL A 133 -11.97 18.84 -9.75
C VAL A 133 -10.71 19.23 -10.53
N PRO A 134 -10.20 20.47 -10.46
CA PRO A 134 -8.96 20.84 -11.13
C PRO A 134 -7.74 20.00 -10.70
N THR A 135 -7.68 19.60 -9.41
CA THR A 135 -6.59 18.76 -8.90
C THR A 135 -6.66 17.36 -9.51
N LEU A 136 -7.85 16.77 -9.63
CA LEU A 136 -8.05 15.46 -10.25
C LEU A 136 -7.83 15.50 -11.78
N GLU A 137 -8.16 16.62 -12.46
CA GLU A 137 -7.85 16.83 -13.87
C GLU A 137 -6.33 16.88 -14.12
N ARG A 138 -5.57 17.57 -13.24
CA ARG A 138 -4.10 17.55 -13.26
C ARG A 138 -3.54 16.14 -13.08
N LEU A 139 -4.05 15.41 -12.08
CA LEU A 139 -3.65 14.02 -11.83
C LEU A 139 -3.92 13.14 -13.06
N ALA A 140 -5.05 13.35 -13.75
CA ALA A 140 -5.39 12.62 -14.97
C ALA A 140 -4.41 12.93 -16.11
N ALA A 141 -3.96 14.19 -16.25
CA ALA A 141 -2.96 14.56 -17.24
C ALA A 141 -1.62 13.86 -16.96
N ILE A 142 -1.15 13.92 -15.71
CA ILE A 142 0.06 13.20 -15.26
C ILE A 142 -0.06 11.70 -15.55
N ALA A 143 -1.21 11.09 -15.24
CA ALA A 143 -1.44 9.68 -15.50
C ALA A 143 -1.37 9.31 -16.98
N ARG A 144 -1.92 10.15 -17.88
CA ARG A 144 -1.83 9.94 -19.33
C ARG A 144 -0.39 9.97 -19.82
N ASP A 145 0.39 10.96 -19.39
CA ASP A 145 1.81 11.07 -19.75
C ASP A 145 2.59 9.81 -19.36
N VAL A 146 2.31 9.26 -18.16
CA VAL A 146 2.93 8.02 -17.67
C VAL A 146 2.48 6.81 -18.50
N LEU A 147 1.19 6.73 -18.86
CA LEU A 147 0.63 5.64 -19.65
C LEU A 147 1.14 5.65 -21.10
N ASP A 148 1.27 6.83 -21.70
CA ASP A 148 1.80 7.01 -23.06
C ASP A 148 3.28 6.60 -23.15
N GLY A 149 4.01 6.71 -22.04
CA GLY A 149 5.41 6.27 -21.90
C GLY A 149 5.60 4.78 -21.62
N MET A 150 4.53 3.99 -21.48
CA MET A 150 4.66 2.57 -21.13
C MET A 150 5.38 1.74 -22.20
N PRO A 151 6.17 0.72 -21.78
CA PRO A 151 6.77 -0.23 -22.70
C PRO A 151 5.70 -0.97 -23.52
N SER A 152 5.95 -1.18 -24.81
CA SER A 152 5.07 -1.97 -25.67
C SER A 152 4.96 -3.41 -25.18
N GLY A 153 3.75 -3.98 -25.22
CA GLY A 153 3.48 -5.36 -24.82
C GLY A 153 3.13 -5.55 -23.35
N VAL A 154 3.21 -4.52 -22.52
CA VAL A 154 2.70 -4.55 -21.14
C VAL A 154 1.20 -4.21 -21.13
N ARG A 155 0.40 -5.06 -20.49
CA ARG A 155 -1.04 -4.90 -20.38
C ARG A 155 -1.43 -4.40 -18.98
N LEU A 156 -2.18 -3.30 -18.92
CA LEU A 156 -2.80 -2.86 -17.66
C LEU A 156 -3.94 -3.79 -17.26
N VAL A 157 -3.97 -4.15 -15.97
CA VAL A 157 -5.01 -5.03 -15.40
C VAL A 157 -5.98 -4.29 -14.48
N GLY A 158 -5.66 -3.08 -14.06
CA GLY A 158 -6.49 -2.25 -13.19
C GLY A 158 -5.80 -0.97 -12.81
N GLY A 159 -6.45 -0.18 -11.98
CA GLY A 159 -5.89 1.02 -11.38
C GLY A 159 -6.46 1.31 -10.00
N GLY A 160 -5.66 1.98 -9.17
CA GLY A 160 -6.07 2.45 -7.86
C GLY A 160 -5.71 3.91 -7.62
N LEU A 161 -6.52 4.60 -6.82
CA LEU A 161 -6.33 5.97 -6.40
C LEU A 161 -6.21 6.03 -4.88
N ALA A 162 -5.05 6.44 -4.39
CA ALA A 162 -4.77 6.70 -3.00
C ALA A 162 -5.15 8.14 -2.64
N LEU A 163 -5.94 8.32 -1.58
CA LEU A 163 -6.36 9.62 -1.07
C LEU A 163 -6.15 9.70 0.45
N PRO A 164 -5.80 10.88 0.99
CA PRO A 164 -5.79 11.08 2.43
C PRO A 164 -7.22 11.13 3.00
N GLY A 165 -7.36 10.76 4.26
CA GLY A 165 -8.62 10.84 4.99
C GLY A 165 -9.54 9.63 4.86
N VAL A 166 -10.79 9.79 5.21
CA VAL A 166 -11.77 8.70 5.33
C VAL A 166 -12.39 8.37 3.97
N VAL A 167 -12.11 7.16 3.48
CA VAL A 167 -12.60 6.65 2.19
C VAL A 167 -13.56 5.48 2.41
N SER A 168 -14.73 5.53 1.78
CA SER A 168 -15.62 4.37 1.67
C SER A 168 -15.23 3.55 0.44
N THR A 169 -14.54 2.43 0.66
CA THR A 169 -14.08 1.56 -0.43
C THR A 169 -15.23 0.89 -1.18
N ASP A 170 -16.35 0.64 -0.51
CA ASP A 170 -17.54 0.03 -1.11
C ASP A 170 -18.21 0.94 -2.15
N THR A 171 -18.23 2.24 -1.91
CA THR A 171 -18.87 3.23 -2.77
C THR A 171 -17.88 4.03 -3.62
N GLY A 172 -16.58 3.93 -3.35
CA GLY A 172 -15.55 4.76 -3.97
C GLY A 172 -15.67 6.25 -3.59
N THR A 173 -16.25 6.57 -2.42
CA THR A 173 -16.51 7.94 -1.97
C THR A 173 -15.45 8.38 -0.97
N LEU A 174 -14.82 9.51 -1.19
CA LEU A 174 -14.07 10.26 -0.18
C LEU A 174 -15.07 10.99 0.72
N LEU A 175 -15.17 10.55 1.97
CA LEU A 175 -16.10 11.14 2.94
C LEU A 175 -15.54 12.44 3.52
N LEU A 176 -14.25 12.43 3.88
CA LEU A 176 -13.58 13.59 4.47
C LEU A 176 -12.06 13.50 4.32
N ALA A 177 -11.43 14.52 3.77
CA ALA A 177 -9.98 14.73 3.76
C ALA A 177 -9.67 16.12 4.35
N PRO A 178 -9.45 16.25 5.67
CA PRO A 178 -9.36 17.55 6.35
C PRO A 178 -8.24 18.43 5.80
N ASN A 179 -7.08 17.86 5.46
CA ASN A 179 -5.93 18.61 4.96
C ASN A 179 -6.12 19.12 3.52
N LEU A 180 -6.91 18.41 2.69
CA LEU A 180 -7.27 18.86 1.35
C LEU A 180 -8.49 19.79 1.35
N GLY A 181 -9.28 19.81 2.44
CA GLY A 181 -10.56 20.51 2.50
C GLY A 181 -11.66 19.86 1.64
N TRP A 182 -11.50 18.56 1.32
CA TRP A 182 -12.45 17.81 0.49
C TRP A 182 -13.41 16.99 1.36
N ALA A 183 -14.67 16.94 0.96
CA ALA A 183 -15.69 16.12 1.60
C ALA A 183 -16.75 15.67 0.59
N ASP A 184 -17.38 14.52 0.86
CA ASP A 184 -18.52 13.97 0.12
C ASP A 184 -18.28 13.91 -1.40
N LEU A 185 -17.09 13.49 -1.82
CA LEU A 185 -16.64 13.49 -3.22
C LEU A 185 -16.54 12.05 -3.75
N ARG A 186 -16.94 11.84 -5.00
CA ARG A 186 -16.66 10.65 -5.78
C ARG A 186 -15.52 10.92 -6.78
N PRO A 187 -14.25 10.71 -6.41
CA PRO A 187 -13.11 11.19 -7.19
C PRO A 187 -13.06 10.59 -8.59
N VAL A 188 -13.46 9.34 -8.74
CA VAL A 188 -13.43 8.62 -10.03
C VAL A 188 -14.37 9.25 -11.06
N GLU A 189 -15.47 9.89 -10.63
CA GLU A 189 -16.41 10.58 -11.53
C GLU A 189 -15.80 11.84 -12.18
N HIS A 190 -14.69 12.36 -11.62
CA HIS A 190 -13.95 13.51 -12.12
C HIS A 190 -12.67 13.13 -12.88
N LEU A 191 -12.41 11.83 -13.04
CA LEU A 191 -11.34 11.32 -13.89
C LEU A 191 -11.91 10.87 -15.23
N PRO A 192 -11.12 10.95 -16.32
CA PRO A 192 -11.57 10.49 -17.63
C PRO A 192 -11.94 9.02 -17.63
N GLY A 193 -13.10 8.67 -18.17
CA GLY A 193 -13.59 7.29 -18.22
C GLY A 193 -12.75 6.35 -19.10
N ASP A 194 -11.88 6.91 -19.92
CA ASP A 194 -10.92 6.22 -20.80
C ASP A 194 -9.49 6.19 -20.23
N LEU A 195 -9.30 6.61 -18.98
CA LEU A 195 -7.98 6.60 -18.33
C LEU A 195 -7.39 5.17 -18.27
N LEU A 196 -8.25 4.17 -18.03
CA LEU A 196 -7.87 2.78 -18.16
C LEU A 196 -8.36 2.20 -19.48
N PRO A 197 -7.55 1.39 -20.18
CA PRO A 197 -7.97 0.77 -21.43
C PRO A 197 -9.14 -0.20 -21.19
N ALA A 198 -9.96 -0.40 -22.24
CA ALA A 198 -11.09 -1.31 -22.18
C ALA A 198 -10.65 -2.71 -21.73
N GLY A 199 -11.30 -3.23 -20.70
CA GLY A 199 -10.98 -4.54 -20.11
C GLY A 199 -9.92 -4.52 -19.01
N ALA A 200 -9.36 -3.37 -18.66
CA ALA A 200 -8.39 -3.23 -17.55
C ALA A 200 -9.06 -3.12 -16.16
N GLY A 201 -10.32 -3.53 -16.00
CA GLY A 201 -11.00 -3.41 -14.71
C GLY A 201 -11.46 -1.97 -14.40
N VAL A 202 -11.59 -1.66 -13.11
CA VAL A 202 -12.07 -0.35 -12.60
C VAL A 202 -10.95 0.36 -11.86
N LEU A 203 -11.07 1.69 -11.71
CA LEU A 203 -10.23 2.46 -10.81
C LEU A 203 -10.82 2.42 -9.40
N ARG A 204 -10.11 1.78 -8.46
CA ARG A 204 -10.50 1.69 -7.05
C ARG A 204 -9.93 2.83 -6.23
N VAL A 205 -10.66 3.27 -5.21
CA VAL A 205 -10.22 4.32 -4.29
C VAL A 205 -9.90 3.70 -2.94
N GLY A 206 -8.82 4.15 -2.30
CA GLY A 206 -8.43 3.71 -0.97
C GLY A 206 -7.74 4.81 -0.15
N ASN A 207 -7.65 4.60 1.17
CA ASN A 207 -6.88 5.49 2.04
C ASN A 207 -5.38 5.38 1.72
N GLU A 208 -4.67 6.51 1.65
CA GLU A 208 -3.26 6.55 1.27
C GLU A 208 -2.34 5.79 2.25
N ALA A 209 -2.63 5.82 3.56
CA ALA A 209 -1.83 5.13 4.55
C ALA A 209 -2.05 3.61 4.52
N ASP A 210 -3.29 3.16 4.27
CA ASP A 210 -3.62 1.76 4.07
C ASP A 210 -2.87 1.18 2.86
N LEU A 211 -2.89 1.93 1.75
CA LEU A 211 -2.21 1.54 0.53
C LEU A 211 -0.69 1.61 0.69
N ALA A 212 -0.16 2.63 1.38
CA ALA A 212 1.26 2.71 1.69
C ALA A 212 1.71 1.56 2.61
N ALA A 213 0.92 1.17 3.62
CA ALA A 213 1.24 0.05 4.50
C ALA A 213 1.35 -1.28 3.73
N ARG A 214 0.63 -1.43 2.61
CA ARG A 214 0.74 -2.61 1.74
C ARG A 214 2.15 -2.79 1.18
N THR A 215 2.88 -1.71 0.88
CA THR A 215 4.27 -1.78 0.36
C THR A 215 5.27 -2.32 1.37
N VAL A 216 4.89 -2.37 2.65
CA VAL A 216 5.65 -3.02 3.73
C VAL A 216 5.15 -4.45 3.97
N ALA A 217 3.83 -4.66 3.91
CA ALA A 217 3.22 -5.97 4.08
C ALA A 217 3.54 -6.95 2.95
N GLU A 218 3.77 -6.43 1.75
CA GLU A 218 4.17 -7.17 0.55
C GLU A 218 5.45 -6.56 -0.04
N GLU A 219 6.45 -7.38 -0.28
CA GLU A 219 7.71 -6.96 -0.92
C GLU A 219 7.53 -6.73 -2.42
N THR A 220 6.72 -7.59 -3.05
CA THR A 220 6.20 -7.44 -4.42
C THR A 220 4.79 -8.00 -4.45
N PRO A 221 3.96 -7.72 -5.46
CA PRO A 221 2.61 -8.25 -5.53
C PRO A 221 2.54 -9.76 -5.29
N GLY A 222 1.82 -10.18 -4.26
CA GLY A 222 1.67 -11.58 -3.86
C GLY A 222 2.86 -12.18 -3.07
N ARG A 223 3.95 -11.44 -2.85
CA ARG A 223 5.07 -11.88 -2.02
C ARG A 223 5.05 -11.17 -0.66
N PRO A 224 4.90 -11.93 0.45
CA PRO A 224 4.90 -11.33 1.78
C PRO A 224 6.18 -10.56 2.08
N GLY A 225 6.02 -9.40 2.70
CA GLY A 225 7.10 -8.61 3.26
C GLY A 225 7.69 -9.23 4.54
N PRO A 226 8.81 -8.67 5.04
CA PRO A 226 9.52 -9.21 6.20
C PRO A 226 8.76 -9.02 7.52
N VAL A 227 7.86 -8.05 7.61
CA VAL A 227 7.05 -7.75 8.81
C VAL A 227 5.59 -7.98 8.46
N ARG A 228 4.90 -8.83 9.22
CA ARG A 228 3.52 -9.23 8.92
C ARG A 228 2.48 -8.56 9.82
N ASP A 229 2.88 -8.21 11.03
CA ASP A 229 2.03 -7.60 12.05
C ASP A 229 2.68 -6.31 12.52
N PHE A 230 2.09 -5.18 12.15
CA PHE A 230 2.64 -3.86 12.48
C PHE A 230 1.59 -2.76 12.46
N VAL A 231 1.86 -1.72 13.19
CA VAL A 231 1.22 -0.42 13.04
C VAL A 231 2.06 0.42 12.11
N TYR A 232 1.47 0.89 11.02
CA TYR A 232 2.10 1.83 10.07
C TYR A 232 1.69 3.26 10.41
N LEU A 233 2.65 4.17 10.41
CA LEU A 233 2.41 5.61 10.56
C LEU A 233 3.18 6.35 9.47
N SER A 234 2.47 7.02 8.59
CA SER A 234 3.05 7.91 7.59
C SER A 234 2.96 9.36 8.08
N GLY A 235 4.11 9.97 8.30
CA GLY A 235 4.18 11.40 8.61
C GLY A 235 4.38 12.20 7.34
N GLU A 236 3.37 12.95 6.98
CA GLU A 236 3.41 13.97 5.94
C GLU A 236 2.97 15.30 6.58
N ILE A 237 2.18 16.15 5.91
CA ILE A 237 1.61 17.36 6.54
C ILE A 237 0.86 16.98 7.82
N GLY A 238 -0.01 15.94 7.74
CA GLY A 238 -0.62 15.28 8.89
C GLY A 238 0.02 13.92 9.20
N ILE A 239 -0.73 13.03 9.85
CA ILE A 239 -0.34 11.64 10.10
C ILE A 239 -1.44 10.71 9.60
N GLY A 240 -1.12 9.90 8.60
CA GLY A 240 -1.89 8.73 8.22
C GLY A 240 -1.46 7.51 9.03
N GLY A 241 -2.40 6.62 9.31
CA GLY A 241 -2.13 5.37 10.02
C GLY A 241 -2.79 4.18 9.37
N ALA A 242 -2.21 3.01 9.56
CA ALA A 242 -2.80 1.73 9.19
C ALA A 242 -2.40 0.65 10.20
N VAL A 243 -3.24 -0.36 10.33
CA VAL A 243 -2.95 -1.56 11.10
C VAL A 243 -2.85 -2.74 10.14
N VAL A 244 -1.76 -3.48 10.22
CA VAL A 244 -1.56 -4.69 9.43
C VAL A 244 -1.50 -5.89 10.36
N LEU A 245 -2.33 -6.90 10.09
CA LEU A 245 -2.39 -8.17 10.81
C LEU A 245 -2.31 -9.31 9.80
N ASP A 246 -1.41 -10.25 10.06
CA ASP A 246 -1.12 -11.38 9.17
C ASP A 246 -0.86 -10.97 7.71
N GLY A 247 -0.17 -9.83 7.53
CA GLY A 247 0.16 -9.25 6.23
C GLY A 247 -1.04 -8.63 5.49
N ARG A 248 -2.15 -8.36 6.20
CA ARG A 248 -3.35 -7.74 5.61
C ARG A 248 -3.71 -6.47 6.36
N VAL A 249 -4.02 -5.43 5.62
CA VAL A 249 -4.53 -4.18 6.19
C VAL A 249 -5.89 -4.42 6.84
N MET A 250 -6.03 -4.02 8.10
CA MET A 250 -7.27 -4.07 8.85
C MET A 250 -8.10 -2.83 8.56
N THR A 251 -9.06 -2.95 7.67
CA THR A 251 -9.91 -1.82 7.24
C THR A 251 -11.08 -1.52 8.17
N GLY A 252 -11.40 -2.43 9.12
CA GLY A 252 -12.58 -2.31 9.97
C GLY A 252 -13.89 -2.59 9.22
N GLN A 253 -15.02 -2.35 9.89
CA GLN A 253 -16.34 -2.69 9.36
C GLN A 253 -16.75 -1.82 8.17
N HIS A 254 -16.34 -0.56 8.16
CA HIS A 254 -16.73 0.42 7.13
C HIS A 254 -15.57 0.86 6.23
N GLY A 255 -14.38 0.26 6.41
CA GLY A 255 -13.17 0.68 5.71
C GLY A 255 -12.48 1.90 6.35
N TRP A 256 -12.78 2.25 7.60
CA TRP A 256 -12.33 3.49 8.25
C TRP A 256 -11.40 3.24 9.45
N ALA A 257 -10.90 2.04 9.63
CA ALA A 257 -9.91 1.77 10.67
C ALA A 257 -8.55 2.40 10.30
N GLY A 258 -7.72 2.64 11.31
CA GLY A 258 -6.37 3.14 11.07
C GLY A 258 -6.19 4.64 11.28
N GLU A 259 -7.22 5.40 11.62
CA GLU A 259 -7.17 6.85 11.87
C GLU A 259 -6.36 7.22 13.13
N ILE A 260 -5.12 6.67 13.24
CA ILE A 260 -4.24 6.82 14.41
C ILE A 260 -3.77 8.26 14.58
N GLY A 261 -3.62 9.00 13.48
CA GLY A 261 -3.30 10.44 13.50
C GLY A 261 -4.30 11.28 14.29
N HIS A 262 -5.56 10.79 14.43
CA HIS A 262 -6.62 11.47 15.15
C HIS A 262 -6.85 10.91 16.58
N VAL A 263 -6.01 9.99 17.05
CA VAL A 263 -6.02 9.58 18.47
C VAL A 263 -5.63 10.78 19.32
N THR A 264 -6.47 11.12 20.31
CA THR A 264 -6.22 12.20 21.26
C THR A 264 -5.08 11.83 22.20
N VAL A 265 -4.00 12.58 22.17
CA VAL A 265 -2.82 12.41 23.05
C VAL A 265 -2.77 13.45 24.18
N ASP A 266 -3.50 14.56 24.01
CA ASP A 266 -3.65 15.63 24.98
C ASP A 266 -5.04 16.26 24.81
N PRO A 267 -6.03 15.90 25.66
CA PRO A 267 -7.42 16.29 25.46
C PRO A 267 -7.65 17.81 25.57
N ASP A 268 -6.75 18.53 26.23
CA ASP A 268 -6.90 19.95 26.50
C ASP A 268 -6.32 20.84 25.39
N ARG A 269 -5.59 20.29 24.41
CA ARG A 269 -4.88 21.05 23.33
C ARG A 269 -4.48 20.19 22.15
N PRO A 270 -4.11 20.83 20.99
CA PRO A 270 -4.75 21.96 20.32
C PRO A 270 -5.99 21.50 19.54
N ALA A 271 -6.81 22.44 19.02
CA ALA A 271 -7.88 22.09 18.09
C ALA A 271 -7.32 21.44 16.81
N CYS A 272 -8.00 20.41 16.30
CA CYS A 272 -7.65 19.69 15.08
C CYS A 272 -8.67 20.01 13.97
N PRO A 273 -8.24 20.13 12.70
CA PRO A 273 -9.15 20.32 11.55
C PRO A 273 -10.23 19.23 11.42
N CYS A 274 -10.01 18.04 11.98
CA CYS A 274 -11.02 16.97 12.00
C CYS A 274 -12.22 17.25 12.93
N GLY A 275 -12.21 18.35 13.69
CA GLY A 275 -13.25 18.74 14.64
C GLY A 275 -12.99 18.31 16.09
N SER A 276 -11.94 17.51 16.36
CA SER A 276 -11.51 17.06 17.70
C SER A 276 -10.42 17.97 18.28
N THR A 277 -9.91 17.62 19.47
CA THR A 277 -8.79 18.30 20.13
C THR A 277 -7.70 17.33 20.48
N GLY A 278 -6.44 17.80 20.48
CA GLY A 278 -5.28 17.05 20.95
C GLY A 278 -4.92 15.81 20.13
N CYS A 279 -5.29 15.76 18.86
CA CYS A 279 -4.94 14.67 17.96
C CYS A 279 -3.42 14.53 17.82
N LEU A 280 -2.92 13.29 17.64
CA LEU A 280 -1.51 12.98 17.45
C LEU A 280 -0.87 13.84 16.35
N GLU A 281 -1.55 14.04 15.20
CA GLU A 281 -1.00 14.81 14.09
C GLU A 281 -0.66 16.26 14.44
N ARG A 282 -1.33 16.84 15.47
CA ARG A 282 -1.03 18.20 15.96
C ARG A 282 0.30 18.29 16.74
N TYR A 283 0.94 17.16 17.00
CA TYR A 283 2.21 17.04 17.71
C TYR A 283 3.33 16.45 16.86
N ALA A 284 3.00 15.52 15.98
CA ALA A 284 3.97 14.71 15.26
C ALA A 284 3.83 14.76 13.72
N GLY A 285 2.84 15.48 13.17
CA GLY A 285 2.82 15.81 11.74
C GLY A 285 3.98 16.75 11.37
N ARG A 286 4.45 16.73 10.12
CA ARG A 286 5.62 17.49 9.65
C ARG A 286 5.53 18.96 10.02
N HIS A 287 4.42 19.63 9.68
CA HIS A 287 4.24 21.04 10.00
C HIS A 287 4.22 21.30 11.51
N ALA A 288 3.61 20.41 12.31
CA ALA A 288 3.59 20.56 13.76
C ALA A 288 5.00 20.47 14.40
N ILE A 289 5.85 19.60 13.86
CA ILE A 289 7.26 19.48 14.30
C ILE A 289 8.05 20.72 13.89
N LEU A 290 7.95 21.17 12.64
CA LEU A 290 8.66 22.33 12.11
C LEU A 290 8.23 23.63 12.79
N ASP A 291 6.92 23.88 12.95
CA ASP A 291 6.38 25.04 13.68
C ASP A 291 6.91 25.07 15.12
N ALA A 292 6.96 23.92 15.80
CA ALA A 292 7.50 23.81 17.16
C ALA A 292 9.00 24.08 17.24
N ALA A 293 9.76 23.67 16.23
CA ALA A 293 11.18 23.95 16.09
C ALA A 293 11.47 25.40 15.69
N GLY A 294 10.43 26.16 15.27
CA GLY A 294 10.60 27.52 14.74
C GLY A 294 11.27 27.54 13.36
N MET A 295 11.09 26.46 12.59
CA MET A 295 11.62 26.29 11.24
C MET A 295 10.55 26.58 10.19
N ASP A 296 10.99 26.87 8.97
CA ASP A 296 10.11 27.03 7.83
C ASP A 296 9.41 25.69 7.50
N ARG A 297 8.14 25.75 7.06
CA ARG A 297 7.35 24.56 6.68
C ARG A 297 7.89 23.84 5.45
N ASP A 298 8.70 24.52 4.63
CA ASP A 298 9.39 23.93 3.50
C ASP A 298 10.69 23.21 3.90
N SER A 299 11.11 23.32 5.17
CA SER A 299 12.28 22.62 5.69
C SER A 299 12.11 21.10 5.57
N THR A 300 13.20 20.44 5.24
CA THR A 300 13.26 18.99 5.03
C THR A 300 13.54 18.22 6.34
N ALA A 301 13.41 16.91 6.29
CA ALA A 301 13.85 16.02 7.35
C ALA A 301 15.36 16.17 7.65
N ALA A 302 16.18 16.44 6.63
CA ALA A 302 17.61 16.67 6.78
C ALA A 302 17.90 18.00 7.51
N ASP A 303 17.10 19.04 7.27
CA ASP A 303 17.28 20.34 7.92
C ASP A 303 17.03 20.24 9.43
N ILE A 304 15.92 19.61 9.85
CA ILE A 304 15.66 19.42 11.29
C ILE A 304 16.67 18.48 11.94
N ALA A 305 17.15 17.45 11.21
CA ALA A 305 18.21 16.58 11.70
C ALA A 305 19.51 17.36 11.93
N THR A 306 19.87 18.24 10.99
CA THR A 306 21.05 19.11 11.09
C THR A 306 20.93 20.09 12.26
N ALA A 307 19.76 20.72 12.44
CA ALA A 307 19.50 21.62 13.56
C ALA A 307 19.63 20.89 14.90
N ALA A 308 19.03 19.71 15.04
CA ALA A 308 19.16 18.91 16.27
C ALA A 308 20.61 18.47 16.54
N ALA A 309 21.35 18.05 15.51
CA ALA A 309 22.76 17.64 15.63
C ALA A 309 23.69 18.81 16.00
N SER A 310 23.35 20.04 15.59
CA SER A 310 24.08 21.25 15.96
C SER A 310 23.76 21.77 17.38
N GLY A 311 22.86 21.11 18.10
CA GLY A 311 22.46 21.43 19.46
C GLY A 311 21.36 22.49 19.57
N ASP A 312 20.56 22.70 18.50
CA ASP A 312 19.38 23.55 18.57
C ASP A 312 18.37 22.97 19.56
N ALA A 313 18.14 23.74 20.65
CA ALA A 313 17.28 23.32 21.74
C ALA A 313 15.79 23.19 21.30
N ARG A 314 15.31 24.07 20.39
CA ARG A 314 13.94 24.02 19.89
C ARG A 314 13.70 22.79 19.01
N ALA A 315 14.63 22.48 18.09
CA ALA A 315 14.56 21.30 17.26
C ALA A 315 14.55 20.02 18.11
N THR A 316 15.45 19.94 19.11
CA THR A 316 15.52 18.80 20.02
C THR A 316 14.24 18.64 20.85
N GLU A 317 13.69 19.74 21.38
CA GLU A 317 12.45 19.72 22.15
C GLU A 317 11.24 19.34 21.27
N ALA A 318 11.16 19.86 20.04
CA ALA A 318 10.11 19.53 19.07
C ALA A 318 10.09 18.03 18.74
N LEU A 319 11.26 17.45 18.44
CA LEU A 319 11.41 16.01 18.20
C LEU A 319 11.03 15.18 19.44
N GLY A 320 11.47 15.58 20.63
CA GLY A 320 11.12 14.91 21.89
C GLY A 320 9.62 14.96 22.18
N ARG A 321 8.96 16.07 21.87
CA ARG A 321 7.51 16.23 21.99
C ARG A 321 6.76 15.34 21.02
N ALA A 322 7.19 15.30 19.76
CA ALA A 322 6.62 14.46 18.73
C ALA A 322 6.76 12.96 19.10
N ALA A 323 7.96 12.53 19.50
CA ALA A 323 8.21 11.14 19.89
C ALA A 323 7.39 10.73 21.12
N ARG A 324 7.16 11.63 22.07
CA ARG A 324 6.30 11.40 23.24
C ARG A 324 4.85 11.23 22.83
N ALA A 325 4.33 12.10 21.97
CA ALA A 325 2.95 12.01 21.45
C ALA A 325 2.74 10.71 20.67
N LEU A 326 3.67 10.35 19.77
CA LEU A 326 3.68 9.06 19.07
C LEU A 326 3.63 7.90 20.06
N GLY A 327 4.47 7.92 21.09
CA GLY A 327 4.52 6.87 22.10
C GLY A 327 3.22 6.71 22.88
N ILE A 328 2.48 7.79 23.17
CA ILE A 328 1.18 7.75 23.82
C ILE A 328 0.13 7.08 22.91
N ALA A 329 -0.01 7.55 21.67
CA ALA A 329 -1.01 7.03 20.74
C ALA A 329 -0.72 5.56 20.39
N VAL A 330 0.52 5.27 20.00
CA VAL A 330 0.93 3.93 19.57
C VAL A 330 0.82 2.91 20.69
N ALA A 331 1.23 3.26 21.93
CA ALA A 331 1.11 2.35 23.06
C ALA A 331 -0.35 1.96 23.32
N GLY A 332 -1.30 2.86 23.11
CA GLY A 332 -2.74 2.55 23.19
C GLY A 332 -3.14 1.49 22.18
N VAL A 333 -2.72 1.64 20.92
CA VAL A 333 -3.00 0.69 19.85
C VAL A 333 -2.35 -0.67 20.12
N LEU A 334 -1.06 -0.69 20.53
CA LEU A 334 -0.33 -1.92 20.81
C LEU A 334 -0.92 -2.69 21.99
N ASN A 335 -1.39 -1.98 23.03
CA ASN A 335 -2.06 -2.64 24.19
C ASN A 335 -3.40 -3.27 23.82
N VAL A 336 -4.09 -2.77 22.79
CA VAL A 336 -5.40 -3.29 22.35
C VAL A 336 -5.23 -4.44 21.36
N LEU A 337 -4.23 -4.36 20.48
CA LEU A 337 -4.10 -5.26 19.32
C LEU A 337 -2.97 -6.29 19.46
N ASP A 338 -2.09 -6.16 20.47
CA ASP A 338 -0.91 -7.02 20.69
C ASP A 338 -0.01 -7.16 19.44
N ILE A 339 0.33 -6.02 18.85
CA ILE A 339 1.15 -5.94 17.62
C ILE A 339 2.62 -5.71 18.00
N PRO A 340 3.58 -6.47 17.39
CA PRO A 340 4.99 -6.44 17.79
C PRO A 340 5.82 -5.32 17.21
N ALA A 341 5.33 -4.62 16.17
CA ALA A 341 6.15 -3.67 15.42
C ALA A 341 5.42 -2.37 15.09
N VAL A 342 6.18 -1.29 15.02
CA VAL A 342 5.78 0.03 14.54
C VAL A 342 6.63 0.37 13.34
N VAL A 343 6.00 0.66 12.21
CA VAL A 343 6.67 1.07 10.97
C VAL A 343 6.43 2.56 10.75
N LEU A 344 7.49 3.31 10.61
CA LEU A 344 7.46 4.77 10.37
C LEU A 344 7.76 5.05 8.90
N GLY A 345 6.80 5.65 8.19
CA GLY A 345 6.91 6.05 6.79
C GLY A 345 6.95 7.58 6.61
N GLY A 346 7.11 8.03 5.37
CA GLY A 346 7.16 9.43 5.02
C GLY A 346 8.22 10.20 5.81
N HIS A 347 7.89 11.42 6.22
CA HIS A 347 8.77 12.25 7.04
C HIS A 347 9.18 11.59 8.38
N LEU A 348 8.25 10.87 9.04
CA LEU A 348 8.57 10.15 10.29
C LEU A 348 9.63 9.06 10.06
N GLY A 349 9.58 8.38 8.92
CA GLY A 349 10.59 7.39 8.54
C GLY A 349 11.97 8.01 8.35
N GLN A 350 12.03 9.19 7.73
CA GLN A 350 13.29 9.91 7.49
C GLN A 350 13.97 10.41 8.79
N ILE A 351 13.18 10.72 9.82
CA ILE A 351 13.68 11.14 11.14
C ILE A 351 13.56 10.05 12.21
N ALA A 352 13.33 8.79 11.81
CA ALA A 352 13.07 7.70 12.73
C ALA A 352 14.15 7.53 13.81
N ASP A 353 15.40 7.66 13.44
CA ASP A 353 16.52 7.51 14.39
C ASP A 353 16.58 8.63 15.44
N LEU A 354 16.09 9.82 15.10
CA LEU A 354 15.97 10.94 16.06
C LEU A 354 14.81 10.75 17.03
N LEU A 355 13.72 10.13 16.55
CA LEU A 355 12.53 9.85 17.37
C LEU A 355 12.71 8.60 18.24
N ARG A 356 13.51 7.64 17.79
CA ARG A 356 13.65 6.29 18.36
C ARG A 356 13.94 6.27 19.86
N PRO A 357 14.93 7.02 20.42
CA PRO A 357 15.27 6.90 21.84
C PRO A 357 14.10 7.24 22.76
N GLU A 358 13.39 8.30 22.47
CA GLU A 358 12.25 8.72 23.28
C GLU A 358 11.02 7.82 23.00
N LEU A 359 10.76 7.48 21.75
CA LEU A 359 9.64 6.59 21.38
C LEU A 359 9.78 5.22 22.04
N GLU A 360 10.94 4.58 21.98
CA GLU A 360 11.21 3.31 22.69
C GLU A 360 11.03 3.44 24.20
N ARG A 361 11.47 4.54 24.80
CA ARG A 361 11.26 4.82 26.21
C ARG A 361 9.76 4.86 26.56
N GLN A 362 8.96 5.55 25.74
CA GLN A 362 7.51 5.63 25.90
C GLN A 362 6.84 4.26 25.75
N LEU A 363 7.23 3.48 24.74
CA LEU A 363 6.66 2.14 24.52
C LEU A 363 7.03 1.19 25.66
N ARG A 364 8.28 1.19 26.13
CA ARG A 364 8.70 0.37 27.29
C ARG A 364 7.91 0.70 28.55
N THR A 365 7.50 1.95 28.74
CA THR A 365 6.79 2.39 29.93
C THR A 365 5.28 2.15 29.85
N ARG A 366 4.70 2.23 28.65
CA ARG A 366 3.25 2.29 28.42
C ARG A 366 2.65 1.01 27.85
N VAL A 367 3.44 0.22 27.13
CA VAL A 367 2.98 -1.08 26.62
C VAL A 367 3.12 -2.11 27.72
N MET A 368 2.00 -2.71 28.12
CA MET A 368 1.95 -3.63 29.25
C MET A 368 2.83 -4.87 29.06
N SER A 369 2.89 -5.37 27.83
CA SER A 369 3.67 -6.56 27.45
C SER A 369 5.16 -6.27 27.18
N ALA A 370 5.59 -5.00 27.15
CA ALA A 370 6.94 -4.61 26.72
C ALA A 370 8.09 -5.22 27.53
N ARG A 371 7.83 -5.60 28.78
CA ARG A 371 8.84 -6.27 29.63
C ARG A 371 9.17 -7.70 29.17
N TRP A 372 8.29 -8.34 28.40
CA TRP A 372 8.50 -9.69 27.84
C TRP A 372 8.84 -9.65 26.36
N ALA A 373 8.19 -8.74 25.61
CA ALA A 373 8.38 -8.52 24.19
C ALA A 373 8.28 -7.03 23.91
N ALA A 374 9.43 -6.35 23.86
CA ALA A 374 9.47 -4.95 23.52
C ALA A 374 9.10 -4.74 22.04
N PRO A 375 8.17 -3.82 21.72
CA PRO A 375 7.84 -3.51 20.33
C PRO A 375 9.06 -2.97 19.57
N THR A 376 9.20 -3.35 18.31
CA THR A 376 10.28 -2.88 17.43
C THR A 376 9.83 -1.64 16.65
N ILE A 377 10.75 -0.71 16.39
CA ILE A 377 10.52 0.48 15.56
C ILE A 377 11.36 0.32 14.29
N VAL A 378 10.70 0.30 13.13
CA VAL A 378 11.31 0.07 11.83
C VAL A 378 10.97 1.24 10.91
N PRO A 379 11.95 1.86 10.23
CA PRO A 379 11.65 2.79 9.15
C PRO A 379 11.09 2.01 7.96
N ALA A 380 10.05 2.54 7.30
CA ALA A 380 9.60 2.02 6.01
C ALA A 380 10.68 2.23 4.93
N PRO A 381 10.69 1.41 3.87
CA PRO A 381 11.49 1.69 2.69
C PRO A 381 11.25 3.13 2.18
N VAL A 382 12.30 3.78 1.73
CA VAL A 382 12.18 5.14 1.16
C VAL A 382 11.44 5.05 -0.15
N ASP A 383 10.27 5.65 -0.19
CA ASP A 383 9.42 5.79 -1.37
C ASP A 383 8.71 7.15 -1.29
N LEU A 384 8.70 7.90 -2.40
CA LEU A 384 8.10 9.24 -2.46
C LEU A 384 6.57 9.18 -2.65
N ALA A 385 6.04 8.11 -3.22
CA ALA A 385 4.61 7.93 -3.46
C ALA A 385 4.15 6.49 -3.10
N PRO A 386 4.33 6.06 -1.84
CA PRO A 386 4.03 4.68 -1.44
C PRO A 386 2.54 4.35 -1.56
N GLY A 387 1.64 5.34 -1.44
CA GLY A 387 0.22 5.16 -1.67
C GLY A 387 -0.09 4.77 -3.13
N ALA A 388 0.58 5.41 -4.11
CA ALA A 388 0.43 5.05 -5.52
C ALA A 388 0.97 3.64 -5.78
N THR A 389 2.15 3.30 -5.25
CA THR A 389 2.70 1.94 -5.35
C THR A 389 1.75 0.91 -4.76
N GLY A 390 1.25 1.14 -3.53
CA GLY A 390 0.31 0.24 -2.87
C GLY A 390 -1.03 0.11 -3.58
N ALA A 391 -1.51 1.19 -4.22
CA ALA A 391 -2.71 1.17 -5.04
C ALA A 391 -2.55 0.25 -6.27
N ALA A 392 -1.42 0.35 -6.98
CA ALA A 392 -1.11 -0.55 -8.08
C ALA A 392 -0.93 -2.00 -7.61
N MET A 393 -0.21 -2.22 -6.49
CA MET A 393 0.00 -3.55 -5.91
C MET A 393 -1.32 -4.22 -5.50
N LEU A 394 -2.30 -3.46 -5.01
CA LEU A 394 -3.63 -3.98 -4.70
C LEU A 394 -4.29 -4.59 -5.94
N GLU A 395 -4.29 -3.86 -7.06
CA GLU A 395 -4.88 -4.35 -8.31
C GLU A 395 -4.15 -5.59 -8.85
N LEU A 396 -2.81 -5.61 -8.74
CA LEU A 396 -2.02 -6.77 -9.15
C LEU A 396 -2.28 -8.00 -8.27
N SER A 397 -2.46 -7.81 -6.95
CA SER A 397 -2.80 -8.91 -6.04
C SER A 397 -4.18 -9.47 -6.33
N LEU A 398 -5.16 -8.64 -6.72
CA LEU A 398 -6.50 -9.09 -7.12
C LEU A 398 -6.51 -9.95 -8.40
N VAL A 399 -5.52 -9.75 -9.29
CA VAL A 399 -5.37 -10.60 -10.48
C VAL A 399 -4.82 -11.98 -10.12
N LEU A 400 -4.13 -12.10 -8.99
CA LEU A 400 -3.62 -13.37 -8.47
C LEU A 400 -4.71 -14.17 -7.71
N ASP A 401 -5.81 -13.54 -7.31
CA ASP A 401 -6.96 -14.14 -6.60
C ASP A 401 -7.99 -14.73 -7.57
#